data_fee61b507b126c4e7b7deeb01e598b44
#
_entry.id   fee61b507b126c4e7b7deeb01e598b44
#
_cell.length_a   1.000
_cell.length_b   1.000
_cell.length_c   1.000
_cell.angle_alpha   90.00
_cell.angle_beta   90.00
_cell.angle_gamma   90.00
#
_symmetry.space_group_name_H-M   'P 1'
#
loop_
_entity.id
_entity.type
_entity.pdbx_description
1 polymer ?
#
loop_
_entity_poly.entity_id
_entity_poly.type
_entity_poly.pdbx_seq_one_letter_code
_entity_poly.pdbx_strand_id
1 'polypeptide(L)'
;MFGTMRKHQTWLWVIIIVVIVISFVIYFNPSSQFSGAEVRAGNFGKIGGETITMEKFGAAQREVYLRFFASNGEWPDKDAQNAGFDPDRETFYRLFLLRKIKELNLHIKSSVVAQTANNILGGNSLPNFEKQILVQRGLTAVDFERYVRNEVGIQELASLIGASGRMVTPEDARTAYIHQYEELSAQIVAFLAVDQLSQVTVSTQTVAQFYTNQLSRYRLPERAQVNYVAYGISNYLAEAEAELVKTNFTEIIEANYQRLGTNYFKDAKTPEEAKAKIRENLIRQQAFALAGKQAREFANKLAAEEPVKVENLQNLAKEKRLTVGLTEPFDREDGPKELSVGPAFMQAAFKLTSDEPFTRPVPGNDAVYVLAFNRRLPSEIPSLESIRAQVTTDCRYEQAVALAHQAGVSFIATLTNGLAQGKTFSELCTAAKLKPILLPPVSLSTRSLPEVEQDLTLPQFKQAVFNTPPGQVSPLIPTRDGGLILHVRSRLPLDETKMKTDLPAFTAYLRQVRQNDAFNEWFRKHSDE
;
A
#
# COMPACT_ATOMS: atom_id res chain seq x y z
N MET A 1 -61.46 -18.86 -0.50
CA MET A 1 -60.40 -17.98 0.04
C MET A 1 -60.15 -16.69 -0.78
N PHE A 2 -60.80 -16.46 -1.91
CA PHE A 2 -60.60 -15.26 -2.73
C PHE A 2 -61.59 -14.11 -2.48
N GLY A 3 -62.60 -14.31 -1.67
CA GLY A 3 -63.63 -13.29 -1.41
C GLY A 3 -63.29 -12.21 -0.38
N THR A 4 -62.37 -12.51 0.53
CA THR A 4 -61.96 -11.59 1.62
C THR A 4 -60.87 -10.58 1.18
N MET A 5 -60.10 -10.90 0.14
CA MET A 5 -59.08 -10.02 -0.39
C MET A 5 -59.64 -8.81 -1.14
N ARG A 6 -60.81 -8.93 -1.82
CA ARG A 6 -61.43 -7.81 -2.53
C ARG A 6 -62.02 -6.73 -1.62
N LYS A 7 -62.40 -7.04 -0.38
CA LYS A 7 -63.02 -6.08 0.55
C LYS A 7 -62.03 -5.16 1.23
N HIS A 8 -60.73 -5.53 1.23
CA HIS A 8 -59.67 -4.72 1.84
C HIS A 8 -58.55 -4.30 0.88
N GLN A 9 -58.82 -4.37 -0.42
CA GLN A 9 -57.86 -4.09 -1.49
C GLN A 9 -57.27 -2.67 -1.36
N THR A 10 -58.11 -1.67 -1.06
CA THR A 10 -57.66 -0.26 -0.94
C THR A 10 -56.75 -0.08 0.29
N TRP A 11 -57.05 -0.73 1.41
CA TRP A 11 -56.24 -0.64 2.61
C TRP A 11 -54.90 -1.38 2.46
N LEU A 12 -54.90 -2.50 1.77
CA LEU A 12 -53.71 -3.28 1.46
C LEU A 12 -52.74 -2.50 0.52
N TRP A 13 -53.29 -1.78 -0.47
CA TRP A 13 -52.51 -0.87 -1.32
C TRP A 13 -51.91 0.30 -0.52
N VAL A 14 -52.62 0.86 0.45
CA VAL A 14 -52.10 1.91 1.34
C VAL A 14 -50.91 1.39 2.15
N ILE A 15 -51.02 0.19 2.72
CA ILE A 15 -49.90 -0.43 3.46
C ILE A 15 -48.68 -0.66 2.53
N ILE A 16 -48.89 -1.20 1.34
CA ILE A 16 -47.83 -1.43 0.38
C ILE A 16 -47.14 -0.12 0.00
N ILE A 17 -47.92 0.94 -0.28
CA ILE A 17 -47.37 2.27 -0.58
C ILE A 17 -46.59 2.83 0.60
N VAL A 18 -47.11 2.72 1.84
CA VAL A 18 -46.40 3.17 3.03
C VAL A 18 -45.08 2.42 3.24
N VAL A 19 -45.06 1.10 3.03
CA VAL A 19 -43.85 0.29 3.13
C VAL A 19 -42.85 0.66 2.03
N ILE A 20 -43.31 0.89 0.80
CA ILE A 20 -42.46 1.34 -0.31
C ILE A 20 -41.89 2.73 -0.04
N VAL A 21 -42.72 3.68 0.43
CA VAL A 21 -42.26 5.05 0.76
C VAL A 21 -41.26 5.02 1.92
N ILE A 22 -41.50 4.23 2.96
CA ILE A 22 -40.55 4.07 4.07
C ILE A 22 -39.25 3.43 3.56
N SER A 23 -39.32 2.39 2.74
CA SER A 23 -38.13 1.77 2.14
C SER A 23 -37.38 2.75 1.23
N PHE A 24 -38.11 3.58 0.48
CA PHE A 24 -37.53 4.59 -0.41
C PHE A 24 -36.85 5.72 0.40
N VAL A 25 -37.49 6.18 1.47
CA VAL A 25 -36.93 7.20 2.39
C VAL A 25 -35.67 6.66 3.09
N ILE A 26 -35.67 5.39 3.50
CA ILE A 26 -34.49 4.76 4.11
C ILE A 26 -33.37 4.56 3.07
N TYR A 27 -33.71 4.15 1.85
CA TYR A 27 -32.73 3.84 0.81
C TYR A 27 -32.13 5.08 0.15
N PHE A 28 -32.91 6.16 -0.02
CA PHE A 28 -32.47 7.41 -0.66
C PHE A 28 -32.15 8.55 0.32
N ASN A 29 -32.08 8.27 1.63
CA ASN A 29 -31.63 9.27 2.57
C ASN A 29 -30.14 9.56 2.37
N PRO A 30 -29.74 10.81 2.00
CA PRO A 30 -28.33 11.15 1.75
C PRO A 30 -27.40 10.92 2.95
N SER A 31 -27.98 10.80 4.17
CA SER A 31 -27.23 10.49 5.38
C SER A 31 -26.73 9.03 5.48
N SER A 32 -27.23 8.11 4.61
CA SER A 32 -26.83 6.70 4.64
C SER A 32 -25.50 6.39 3.94
N GLN A 33 -24.88 7.35 3.24
CA GLN A 33 -23.57 7.14 2.62
C GLN A 33 -22.38 7.18 3.62
N PHE A 34 -22.65 7.56 4.87
CA PHE A 34 -21.63 7.59 5.93
C PHE A 34 -21.72 6.43 6.93
N SER A 35 -22.64 5.49 6.75
CA SER A 35 -22.81 4.37 7.70
C SER A 35 -22.52 3.03 7.03
N GLY A 36 -21.24 2.71 6.91
CA GLY A 36 -20.74 1.34 6.68
C GLY A 36 -20.61 0.51 7.97
N ALA A 37 -21.25 0.90 9.07
CA ALA A 37 -21.32 0.13 10.30
C ALA A 37 -22.76 -0.16 10.65
N GLU A 38 -23.10 -1.41 10.95
CA GLU A 38 -24.37 -1.83 11.50
C GLU A 38 -24.78 -0.89 12.66
N VAL A 39 -25.89 -0.16 12.46
CA VAL A 39 -26.47 0.72 13.48
C VAL A 39 -26.98 -0.16 14.61
N ARG A 40 -26.12 -0.48 15.57
CA ARG A 40 -26.53 -0.91 16.89
C ARG A 40 -27.15 0.28 17.61
N ALA A 41 -28.41 0.15 17.97
CA ALA A 41 -29.20 1.18 18.62
C ALA A 41 -28.45 1.85 19.80
N GLY A 42 -27.95 3.07 19.59
CA GLY A 42 -28.02 4.14 20.58
C GLY A 42 -26.90 4.30 21.59
N ASN A 43 -25.85 3.47 21.68
CA ASN A 43 -24.82 3.71 22.69
C ASN A 43 -23.42 3.34 22.21
N PHE A 44 -22.63 4.35 21.88
CA PHE A 44 -21.20 4.21 21.49
C PHE A 44 -20.26 4.11 22.70
N GLY A 45 -20.78 3.77 23.87
CA GLY A 45 -19.99 3.67 25.10
C GLY A 45 -19.93 4.98 25.88
N LYS A 46 -18.96 5.05 26.79
CA LYS A 46 -18.72 6.22 27.64
C LYS A 46 -17.25 6.60 27.55
N ILE A 47 -16.99 7.90 27.50
CA ILE A 47 -15.65 8.45 27.69
C ILE A 47 -15.64 9.18 29.02
N GLY A 48 -14.86 8.67 30.00
CA GLY A 48 -14.72 9.22 31.34
C GLY A 48 -16.09 9.46 32.04
N GLY A 49 -17.01 8.50 31.92
CA GLY A 49 -18.32 8.55 32.55
C GLY A 49 -19.42 9.27 31.74
N GLU A 50 -19.09 10.05 30.70
CA GLU A 50 -20.07 10.70 29.83
C GLU A 50 -20.49 9.77 28.69
N THR A 51 -21.79 9.56 28.49
CA THR A 51 -22.33 8.72 27.41
C THR A 51 -22.12 9.41 26.04
N ILE A 52 -21.60 8.68 25.08
CA ILE A 52 -21.44 9.13 23.70
C ILE A 52 -22.75 8.87 22.96
N THR A 53 -23.49 9.94 22.64
CA THR A 53 -24.68 9.85 21.81
C THR A 53 -24.32 9.72 20.34
N MET A 54 -25.25 9.16 19.53
CA MET A 54 -25.09 9.06 18.08
C MET A 54 -24.82 10.43 17.43
N GLU A 55 -25.46 11.49 17.94
CA GLU A 55 -25.26 12.84 17.46
C GLU A 55 -23.83 13.34 17.71
N LYS A 56 -23.31 13.15 18.94
CA LYS A 56 -21.92 13.51 19.30
C LYS A 56 -20.91 12.73 18.48
N PHE A 57 -21.13 11.42 18.34
CA PHE A 57 -20.25 10.57 17.53
C PHE A 57 -20.25 11.01 16.05
N GLY A 58 -21.44 11.16 15.46
CA GLY A 58 -21.56 11.60 14.06
C GLY A 58 -20.98 13.00 13.80
N ALA A 59 -21.13 13.93 14.77
CA ALA A 59 -20.51 15.26 14.66
C ALA A 59 -18.98 15.18 14.68
N ALA A 60 -18.40 14.38 15.58
CA ALA A 60 -16.95 14.18 15.67
C ALA A 60 -16.40 13.42 14.43
N GLN A 61 -17.15 12.43 13.92
CA GLN A 61 -16.77 11.69 12.72
C GLN A 61 -16.71 12.60 11.48
N ARG A 62 -17.67 13.50 11.30
CA ARG A 62 -17.60 14.52 10.24
C ARG A 62 -16.33 15.37 10.34
N GLU A 63 -15.90 15.71 11.55
CA GLU A 63 -14.65 16.45 11.75
C GLU A 63 -13.40 15.60 11.45
N VAL A 64 -13.43 14.29 11.69
CA VAL A 64 -12.34 13.36 11.29
C VAL A 64 -12.20 13.32 9.76
N TYR A 65 -13.33 13.23 9.04
CA TYR A 65 -13.30 13.30 7.57
C TYR A 65 -12.79 14.65 7.05
N LEU A 66 -13.20 15.76 7.68
CA LEU A 66 -12.69 17.10 7.34
C LEU A 66 -11.18 17.22 7.61
N ARG A 67 -10.69 16.65 8.70
CA ARG A 67 -9.26 16.59 9.01
C ARG A 67 -8.47 15.83 7.94
N PHE A 68 -8.98 14.67 7.54
CA PHE A 68 -8.37 13.89 6.48
C PHE A 68 -8.29 14.69 5.17
N PHE A 69 -9.41 15.31 4.77
CA PHE A 69 -9.46 16.17 3.59
C PHE A 69 -8.49 17.34 3.67
N ALA A 70 -8.46 18.06 4.81
CA ALA A 70 -7.56 19.20 5.00
C ALA A 70 -6.07 18.81 4.92
N SER A 71 -5.72 17.55 5.27
CA SER A 71 -4.35 17.06 5.25
C SER A 71 -3.93 16.49 3.88
N ASN A 72 -4.85 15.87 3.13
CA ASN A 72 -4.54 15.11 1.93
C ASN A 72 -5.09 15.75 0.63
N GLY A 73 -5.98 16.75 0.73
CA GLY A 73 -6.63 17.39 -0.41
C GLY A 73 -7.79 16.60 -1.02
N GLU A 74 -8.03 15.38 -0.54
CA GLU A 74 -9.08 14.47 -1.02
C GLU A 74 -9.77 13.75 0.13
N TRP A 75 -10.98 13.25 -0.13
CA TRP A 75 -11.75 12.54 0.88
C TRP A 75 -11.26 11.10 1.02
N PRO A 76 -11.33 10.51 2.24
CA PRO A 76 -10.92 9.12 2.43
C PRO A 76 -11.81 8.16 1.63
N ASP A 77 -11.17 7.23 0.96
CA ASP A 77 -11.77 6.16 0.18
C ASP A 77 -11.40 4.78 0.78
N LYS A 78 -11.66 3.71 0.02
CA LYS A 78 -11.29 2.36 0.42
C LYS A 78 -9.78 2.16 0.50
N ASP A 79 -9.01 2.85 -0.33
CA ASP A 79 -7.55 2.75 -0.33
C ASP A 79 -6.95 3.41 0.91
N ALA A 80 -7.52 4.53 1.36
CA ALA A 80 -7.18 5.15 2.63
C ALA A 80 -7.43 4.19 3.82
N GLN A 81 -8.55 3.45 3.80
CA GLN A 81 -8.84 2.44 4.82
C GLN A 81 -7.85 1.26 4.77
N ASN A 82 -7.50 0.78 3.59
CA ASN A 82 -6.48 -0.24 3.40
C ASN A 82 -5.09 0.23 3.87
N ALA A 83 -4.80 1.52 3.76
CA ALA A 83 -3.60 2.16 4.27
C ALA A 83 -3.62 2.41 5.80
N GLY A 84 -4.67 1.97 6.50
CA GLY A 84 -4.77 2.01 7.97
C GLY A 84 -5.58 3.18 8.55
N PHE A 85 -6.27 3.97 7.72
CA PHE A 85 -7.20 4.98 8.21
C PHE A 85 -8.46 4.30 8.78
N ASP A 86 -8.63 4.42 10.09
CA ASP A 86 -9.79 3.91 10.82
C ASP A 86 -10.61 5.09 11.36
N PRO A 87 -11.70 5.46 10.67
CA PRO A 87 -12.49 6.63 11.02
C PRO A 87 -13.15 6.52 12.38
N ASP A 88 -13.52 5.31 12.82
CA ASP A 88 -14.19 5.12 14.10
C ASP A 88 -13.21 5.31 15.26
N ARG A 89 -12.02 4.72 15.17
CA ARG A 89 -10.94 4.90 16.14
C ARG A 89 -10.50 6.37 16.22
N GLU A 90 -10.30 7.03 15.09
CA GLU A 90 -9.97 8.46 15.04
C GLU A 90 -11.09 9.33 15.66
N THR A 91 -12.35 8.92 15.51
CA THR A 91 -13.49 9.62 16.11
C THR A 91 -13.48 9.50 17.63
N PHE A 92 -13.19 8.33 18.19
CA PHE A 92 -13.05 8.16 19.64
C PHE A 92 -11.88 8.98 20.19
N TYR A 93 -10.73 8.98 19.50
CA TYR A 93 -9.60 9.83 19.88
C TYR A 93 -9.95 11.32 19.87
N ARG A 94 -10.68 11.77 18.85
CA ARG A 94 -11.14 13.15 18.78
C ARG A 94 -12.09 13.49 19.92
N LEU A 95 -13.06 12.67 20.22
CA LEU A 95 -13.99 12.86 21.34
C LEU A 95 -13.25 12.95 22.68
N PHE A 96 -12.27 12.08 22.89
CA PHE A 96 -11.42 12.12 24.09
C PHE A 96 -10.67 13.47 24.19
N LEU A 97 -10.04 13.93 23.13
CA LEU A 97 -9.31 15.20 23.13
C LEU A 97 -10.24 16.40 23.35
N LEU A 98 -11.40 16.43 22.70
CA LEU A 98 -12.41 17.49 22.91
C LEU A 98 -12.91 17.54 24.34
N ARG A 99 -13.06 16.40 24.97
CA ARG A 99 -13.39 16.32 26.38
C ARG A 99 -12.27 16.91 27.25
N LYS A 100 -11.00 16.56 27.00
CA LYS A 100 -9.86 17.10 27.74
C LYS A 100 -9.72 18.62 27.61
N ILE A 101 -10.04 19.18 26.42
CA ILE A 101 -10.13 20.64 26.21
C ILE A 101 -11.14 21.26 27.15
N LYS A 102 -12.34 20.65 27.31
CA LYS A 102 -13.38 21.13 28.23
C LYS A 102 -12.95 20.98 29.70
N GLU A 103 -12.39 19.84 30.09
CA GLU A 103 -11.93 19.58 31.45
C GLU A 103 -10.87 20.60 31.90
N LEU A 104 -9.96 20.97 30.99
CA LEU A 104 -8.91 21.95 31.24
C LEU A 104 -9.36 23.41 31.00
N ASN A 105 -10.63 23.62 30.61
CA ASN A 105 -11.21 24.94 30.33
C ASN A 105 -10.35 25.80 29.39
N LEU A 106 -9.84 25.18 28.30
CA LEU A 106 -8.96 25.87 27.34
C LEU A 106 -9.74 26.92 26.54
N HIS A 107 -9.23 28.14 26.56
CA HIS A 107 -9.87 29.28 25.91
C HIS A 107 -9.32 29.47 24.48
N ILE A 108 -10.13 29.16 23.48
CA ILE A 108 -9.74 29.18 22.07
C ILE A 108 -9.99 30.60 21.50
N LYS A 109 -8.92 31.28 21.08
CA LYS A 109 -9.00 32.64 20.52
C LYS A 109 -9.63 32.62 19.14
N SER A 110 -10.68 33.42 18.93
CA SER A 110 -11.38 33.50 17.63
C SER A 110 -10.46 33.99 16.48
N SER A 111 -9.47 34.82 16.77
CA SER A 111 -8.49 35.27 15.78
C SER A 111 -7.63 34.10 15.23
N VAL A 112 -7.24 33.14 16.07
CA VAL A 112 -6.49 31.96 15.65
C VAL A 112 -7.37 31.03 14.84
N VAL A 113 -8.65 30.88 15.23
CA VAL A 113 -9.64 30.10 14.46
C VAL A 113 -9.80 30.67 13.07
N ALA A 114 -9.96 32.01 12.94
CA ALA A 114 -10.11 32.67 11.64
C ALA A 114 -8.85 32.51 10.76
N GLN A 115 -7.66 32.64 11.35
CA GLN A 115 -6.40 32.43 10.63
C GLN A 115 -6.26 30.98 10.14
N THR A 116 -6.57 30.00 10.98
CA THR A 116 -6.52 28.57 10.62
C THR A 116 -7.53 28.26 9.52
N ALA A 117 -8.75 28.82 9.63
CA ALA A 117 -9.76 28.66 8.57
C ALA A 117 -9.26 29.19 7.22
N ASN A 118 -8.68 30.39 7.20
CA ASN A 118 -8.14 30.98 5.98
C ASN A 118 -6.99 30.13 5.38
N ASN A 119 -6.13 29.55 6.22
CA ASN A 119 -5.07 28.67 5.74
C ASN A 119 -5.63 27.39 5.08
N ILE A 120 -6.68 26.79 5.67
CA ILE A 120 -7.33 25.60 5.10
C ILE A 120 -8.07 25.93 3.79
N LEU A 121 -8.69 27.12 3.73
CA LEU A 121 -9.40 27.57 2.52
C LEU A 121 -8.44 27.84 1.33
N GLY A 122 -7.14 28.05 1.58
CA GLY A 122 -6.14 28.21 0.53
C GLY A 122 -6.42 29.37 -0.43
N GLY A 123 -7.07 30.45 0.04
CA GLY A 123 -7.47 31.59 -0.77
C GLY A 123 -8.87 31.49 -1.37
N ASN A 124 -9.59 30.39 -1.17
CA ASN A 124 -11.00 30.28 -1.53
C ASN A 124 -11.88 31.04 -0.53
N SER A 125 -13.02 31.55 -0.99
CA SER A 125 -14.04 32.06 -0.08
C SER A 125 -14.81 30.90 0.57
N LEU A 126 -15.24 31.08 1.83
CA LEU A 126 -16.02 30.05 2.54
C LEU A 126 -17.28 29.60 1.77
N PRO A 127 -18.09 30.51 1.13
CA PRO A 127 -19.24 30.08 0.33
C PRO A 127 -18.87 29.20 -0.87
N ASN A 128 -17.75 29.51 -1.55
CA ASN A 128 -17.28 28.67 -2.67
C ASN A 128 -16.79 27.31 -2.18
N PHE A 129 -16.04 27.28 -1.09
CA PHE A 129 -15.57 26.04 -0.48
C PHE A 129 -16.74 25.16 -0.02
N GLU A 130 -17.75 25.79 0.61
CA GLU A 130 -18.98 25.08 1.00
C GLU A 130 -19.66 24.43 -0.20
N LYS A 131 -19.91 25.21 -1.26
CA LYS A 131 -20.60 24.74 -2.47
C LYS A 131 -19.82 23.64 -3.21
N GLN A 132 -18.50 23.79 -3.33
CA GLN A 132 -17.67 22.90 -4.14
C GLN A 132 -17.23 21.63 -3.39
N ILE A 133 -17.03 21.73 -2.07
CA ILE A 133 -16.40 20.68 -1.27
C ILE A 133 -17.35 20.11 -0.21
N LEU A 134 -17.97 20.96 0.62
CA LEU A 134 -18.72 20.50 1.78
C LEU A 134 -20.08 19.89 1.41
N VAL A 135 -20.85 20.58 0.55
CA VAL A 135 -22.20 20.15 0.16
C VAL A 135 -22.20 18.78 -0.51
N GLN A 136 -21.18 18.44 -1.27
CA GLN A 136 -21.03 17.13 -1.92
C GLN A 136 -20.99 15.97 -0.90
N ARG A 137 -20.67 16.25 0.36
CA ARG A 137 -20.61 15.30 1.47
C ARG A 137 -21.65 15.55 2.56
N GLY A 138 -22.64 16.40 2.29
CA GLY A 138 -23.70 16.75 3.25
C GLY A 138 -23.19 17.55 4.45
N LEU A 139 -22.06 18.27 4.31
CA LEU A 139 -21.48 19.11 5.33
C LEU A 139 -21.86 20.57 5.08
N THR A 140 -21.82 21.39 6.14
CA THR A 140 -22.17 22.80 6.14
C THR A 140 -20.99 23.69 6.57
N ALA A 141 -21.09 24.99 6.32
CA ALA A 141 -20.14 25.97 6.85
C ALA A 141 -20.04 25.90 8.40
N VAL A 142 -21.14 25.57 9.10
CA VAL A 142 -21.16 25.41 10.56
C VAL A 142 -20.33 24.18 10.99
N ASP A 143 -20.41 23.08 10.24
CA ASP A 143 -19.56 21.90 10.51
C ASP A 143 -18.09 22.23 10.31
N PHE A 144 -17.75 23.00 9.28
CA PHE A 144 -16.40 23.47 9.04
C PHE A 144 -15.88 24.41 10.14
N GLU A 145 -16.68 25.41 10.56
CA GLU A 145 -16.28 26.31 11.64
C GLU A 145 -16.05 25.55 12.95
N ARG A 146 -16.95 24.60 13.30
CA ARG A 146 -16.80 23.74 14.47
C ARG A 146 -15.53 22.90 14.37
N TYR A 147 -15.27 22.30 13.21
CA TYR A 147 -14.05 21.54 12.96
C TYR A 147 -12.80 22.39 13.20
N VAL A 148 -12.72 23.59 12.59
CA VAL A 148 -11.54 24.46 12.73
C VAL A 148 -11.34 24.89 14.19
N ARG A 149 -12.42 25.26 14.90
CA ARG A 149 -12.35 25.63 16.31
C ARG A 149 -11.83 24.48 17.17
N ASN A 150 -12.34 23.28 16.94
CA ASN A 150 -11.93 22.08 17.66
C ASN A 150 -10.47 21.69 17.32
N GLU A 151 -10.04 21.87 16.07
CA GLU A 151 -8.67 21.61 15.64
C GLU A 151 -7.66 22.55 16.32
N VAL A 152 -8.00 23.85 16.37
CA VAL A 152 -7.20 24.83 17.13
C VAL A 152 -7.14 24.44 18.62
N GLY A 153 -8.26 24.01 19.19
CA GLY A 153 -8.31 23.55 20.59
C GLY A 153 -7.43 22.32 20.84
N ILE A 154 -7.42 21.36 19.92
CA ILE A 154 -6.54 20.18 19.99
C ILE A 154 -5.07 20.59 19.87
N GLN A 155 -4.73 21.52 18.99
CA GLN A 155 -3.37 22.04 18.87
C GLN A 155 -2.91 22.78 20.13
N GLU A 156 -3.77 23.58 20.74
CA GLU A 156 -3.51 24.25 22.02
C GLU A 156 -3.32 23.23 23.16
N LEU A 157 -4.18 22.20 23.22
CA LEU A 157 -4.03 21.10 24.17
C LEU A 157 -2.67 20.39 23.99
N ALA A 158 -2.33 20.04 22.75
CA ALA A 158 -1.05 19.40 22.44
C ALA A 158 0.14 20.30 22.82
N SER A 159 0.02 21.61 22.61
CA SER A 159 1.04 22.58 22.99
C SER A 159 1.20 22.69 24.51
N LEU A 160 0.07 22.69 25.24
CA LEU A 160 0.07 22.76 26.71
C LEU A 160 0.67 21.50 27.34
N ILE A 161 0.18 20.34 26.95
CA ILE A 161 0.63 19.05 27.49
C ILE A 161 2.09 18.79 27.10
N GLY A 162 2.45 19.08 25.85
CA GLY A 162 3.81 18.91 25.35
C GLY A 162 4.79 19.98 25.82
N ALA A 163 4.36 20.98 26.60
CA ALA A 163 5.22 22.12 27.01
C ALA A 163 6.48 21.68 27.75
N SER A 164 6.42 20.62 28.56
CA SER A 164 7.58 20.04 29.25
C SER A 164 8.64 19.55 28.27
N GLY A 165 8.25 19.00 27.12
CA GLY A 165 9.16 18.54 26.06
C GLY A 165 9.91 19.68 25.36
N ARG A 166 9.41 20.92 25.42
CA ARG A 166 10.08 22.10 24.82
C ARG A 166 11.29 22.60 25.62
N MET A 167 11.47 22.13 26.86
CA MET A 167 12.61 22.48 27.67
C MET A 167 13.86 21.73 27.19
N VAL A 168 14.52 22.28 26.17
CA VAL A 168 15.77 21.77 25.60
C VAL A 168 16.85 22.78 25.88
N THR A 169 17.84 22.37 26.69
CA THR A 169 19.03 23.20 26.98
C THR A 169 19.95 23.27 25.75
N PRO A 170 20.82 24.29 25.64
CA PRO A 170 21.82 24.31 24.57
C PRO A 170 22.73 23.08 24.57
N GLU A 171 23.06 22.53 25.74
CA GLU A 171 23.88 21.33 25.86
C GLU A 171 23.12 20.06 25.40
N ASP A 172 21.84 19.94 25.75
CA ASP A 172 21.00 18.85 25.22
C ASP A 172 20.94 18.89 23.69
N ALA A 173 20.74 20.07 23.12
CA ALA A 173 20.68 20.25 21.66
C ALA A 173 22.02 19.89 21.01
N ARG A 174 23.15 20.31 21.62
CA ARG A 174 24.49 19.99 21.15
C ARG A 174 24.74 18.48 21.18
N THR A 175 24.45 17.84 22.30
CA THR A 175 24.62 16.39 22.49
C THR A 175 23.75 15.60 21.49
N ALA A 176 22.49 16.00 21.32
CA ALA A 176 21.60 15.39 20.37
C ALA A 176 22.07 15.59 18.91
N TYR A 177 22.60 16.77 18.58
CA TYR A 177 23.15 17.05 17.26
C TYR A 177 24.37 16.16 16.98
N ILE A 178 25.31 16.06 17.93
CA ILE A 178 26.49 15.20 17.82
C ILE A 178 26.05 13.77 17.59
N HIS A 179 25.13 13.25 18.40
CA HIS A 179 24.62 11.87 18.26
C HIS A 179 23.95 11.62 16.90
N GLN A 180 23.25 12.62 16.35
CA GLN A 180 22.56 12.49 15.06
C GLN A 180 23.49 12.54 13.85
N TYR A 181 24.55 13.36 13.93
CA TYR A 181 25.41 13.69 12.79
C TYR A 181 26.87 13.24 12.95
N GLU A 182 27.24 12.66 14.09
CA GLU A 182 28.55 12.04 14.26
C GLU A 182 28.72 10.91 13.24
N GLU A 183 29.81 10.98 12.49
CA GLU A 183 30.11 10.01 11.44
C GLU A 183 31.10 8.96 11.93
N LEU A 184 30.84 7.72 11.59
CA LEU A 184 31.72 6.59 11.82
C LEU A 184 32.33 6.12 10.50
N SER A 185 33.65 5.93 10.49
CA SER A 185 34.35 5.23 9.39
C SER A 185 34.26 3.74 9.64
N ALA A 186 33.73 3.00 8.67
CA ALA A 186 33.50 1.57 8.82
C ALA A 186 33.95 0.80 7.58
N GLN A 187 34.29 -0.47 7.77
CA GLN A 187 34.59 -1.45 6.72
C GLN A 187 33.74 -2.70 6.96
N ILE A 188 33.38 -3.39 5.91
CA ILE A 188 32.66 -4.67 5.98
C ILE A 188 33.41 -5.75 5.21
N VAL A 189 33.16 -6.99 5.58
CA VAL A 189 33.51 -8.19 4.83
C VAL A 189 32.34 -9.14 4.82
N ALA A 190 32.02 -9.65 3.63
CA ALA A 190 30.93 -10.58 3.41
C ALA A 190 31.42 -12.02 3.41
N PHE A 191 30.59 -12.92 3.93
CA PHE A 191 30.71 -14.38 3.84
C PHE A 191 29.47 -14.86 3.08
N LEU A 192 29.66 -15.24 1.81
CA LEU A 192 28.55 -15.55 0.92
C LEU A 192 28.42 -17.05 0.69
N ALA A 193 27.21 -17.53 0.60
CA ALA A 193 26.91 -18.93 0.28
C ALA A 193 27.51 -19.37 -1.05
N VAL A 194 27.53 -18.46 -2.04
CA VAL A 194 28.09 -18.74 -3.38
C VAL A 194 29.56 -19.17 -3.31
N ASP A 195 30.34 -18.63 -2.38
CA ASP A 195 31.76 -18.97 -2.19
C ASP A 195 31.94 -20.36 -1.55
N GLN A 196 30.91 -20.88 -0.91
CA GLN A 196 30.92 -22.18 -0.21
C GLN A 196 30.30 -23.32 -1.03
N LEU A 197 29.58 -23.02 -2.12
CA LEU A 197 28.85 -24.01 -2.92
C LEU A 197 29.71 -25.16 -3.44
N SER A 198 30.99 -24.88 -3.75
CA SER A 198 31.93 -25.90 -4.22
C SER A 198 32.30 -26.93 -3.15
N GLN A 199 32.16 -26.60 -1.86
CA GLN A 199 32.48 -27.43 -0.72
C GLN A 199 31.28 -28.29 -0.25
N VAL A 200 30.07 -27.93 -0.75
CA VAL A 200 28.83 -28.59 -0.32
C VAL A 200 28.52 -29.79 -1.21
N THR A 201 28.45 -30.96 -0.59
CA THR A 201 27.91 -32.17 -1.20
C THR A 201 26.72 -32.67 -0.37
N VAL A 202 25.58 -32.86 -1.02
CA VAL A 202 24.36 -33.34 -0.36
C VAL A 202 24.05 -34.77 -0.74
N SER A 203 23.74 -35.62 0.25
CA SER A 203 23.29 -37.00 0.01
C SER A 203 21.81 -37.02 -0.36
N THR A 204 21.36 -38.09 -1.01
CA THR A 204 19.94 -38.31 -1.32
C THR A 204 19.07 -38.29 -0.07
N GLN A 205 19.60 -38.81 1.05
CA GLN A 205 18.91 -38.82 2.34
C GLN A 205 18.75 -37.41 2.91
N THR A 206 19.80 -36.58 2.82
CA THR A 206 19.76 -35.16 3.26
C THR A 206 18.73 -34.36 2.45
N VAL A 207 18.69 -34.59 1.14
CA VAL A 207 17.70 -33.94 0.25
C VAL A 207 16.27 -34.37 0.62
N ALA A 208 16.05 -35.65 0.93
CA ALA A 208 14.73 -36.12 1.33
C ALA A 208 14.29 -35.55 2.69
N GLN A 209 15.19 -35.47 3.66
CA GLN A 209 14.91 -34.81 4.95
C GLN A 209 14.63 -33.33 4.80
N PHE A 210 15.42 -32.62 3.99
CA PHE A 210 15.22 -31.21 3.69
C PHE A 210 13.84 -30.96 3.09
N TYR A 211 13.45 -31.74 2.07
CA TYR A 211 12.12 -31.67 1.47
C TYR A 211 11.02 -31.89 2.51
N THR A 212 11.13 -32.93 3.36
CA THR A 212 10.13 -33.22 4.39
C THR A 212 9.99 -32.09 5.40
N ASN A 213 11.09 -31.44 5.76
CA ASN A 213 11.09 -30.32 6.71
C ASN A 213 10.57 -29.00 6.08
N GLN A 214 10.60 -28.89 4.74
CA GLN A 214 10.27 -27.67 4.01
C GLN A 214 9.06 -27.84 3.07
N LEU A 215 8.14 -28.79 3.36
CA LEU A 215 6.99 -29.10 2.51
C LEU A 215 6.13 -27.87 2.16
N SER A 216 5.96 -26.93 3.10
CA SER A 216 5.20 -25.70 2.88
C SER A 216 5.82 -24.80 1.81
N ARG A 217 7.16 -24.78 1.69
CA ARG A 217 7.91 -24.00 0.70
C ARG A 217 7.64 -24.46 -0.73
N TYR A 218 7.36 -25.75 -0.91
CA TYR A 218 7.13 -26.38 -2.21
C TYR A 218 5.65 -26.52 -2.56
N ARG A 219 4.76 -26.05 -1.70
CA ARG A 219 3.32 -26.12 -1.96
C ARG A 219 2.96 -25.25 -3.16
N LEU A 220 2.40 -25.86 -4.18
CA LEU A 220 1.78 -25.16 -5.30
C LEU A 220 0.40 -24.65 -4.85
N PRO A 221 0.06 -23.40 -5.11
CA PRO A 221 -1.28 -22.88 -4.85
C PRO A 221 -2.33 -23.57 -5.72
N GLU A 222 -3.61 -23.32 -5.43
CA GLU A 222 -4.70 -23.69 -6.33
C GLU A 222 -4.49 -23.00 -7.68
N ARG A 223 -4.64 -23.77 -8.78
CA ARG A 223 -4.47 -23.28 -10.15
C ARG A 223 -5.71 -23.51 -10.97
N ALA A 224 -5.99 -22.59 -11.88
CA ALA A 224 -7.05 -22.71 -12.88
C ALA A 224 -6.43 -22.87 -14.26
N GLN A 225 -7.11 -23.59 -15.12
CA GLN A 225 -6.87 -23.63 -16.55
C GLN A 225 -8.18 -23.37 -17.27
N VAL A 226 -8.18 -22.43 -18.21
CA VAL A 226 -9.40 -22.00 -18.90
C VAL A 226 -9.21 -21.98 -20.40
N ASN A 227 -10.28 -22.31 -21.14
CA ASN A 227 -10.38 -21.97 -22.54
C ASN A 227 -10.81 -20.51 -22.67
N TYR A 228 -10.40 -19.84 -23.74
CA TYR A 228 -10.77 -18.45 -23.96
C TYR A 228 -10.95 -18.11 -25.43
N VAL A 229 -11.82 -17.14 -25.69
CA VAL A 229 -11.90 -16.41 -26.96
C VAL A 229 -11.47 -14.98 -26.69
N ALA A 230 -10.52 -14.48 -27.49
CA ALA A 230 -9.98 -13.13 -27.37
C ALA A 230 -10.46 -12.22 -28.49
N TYR A 231 -11.00 -11.07 -28.14
CA TYR A 231 -11.33 -9.97 -29.05
C TYR A 231 -10.23 -8.92 -28.95
N GLY A 232 -9.17 -9.10 -29.73
CA GLY A 232 -8.00 -8.20 -29.75
C GLY A 232 -8.40 -6.81 -30.26
N ILE A 233 -8.03 -5.78 -29.51
CA ILE A 233 -8.35 -4.37 -29.86
C ILE A 233 -7.73 -3.95 -31.18
N SER A 234 -6.60 -4.55 -31.58
CA SER A 234 -5.93 -4.29 -32.88
C SER A 234 -6.87 -4.49 -34.07
N ASN A 235 -7.83 -5.42 -33.97
CA ASN A 235 -8.78 -5.71 -35.04
C ASN A 235 -9.85 -4.61 -35.20
N TYR A 236 -9.98 -3.75 -34.20
CA TYR A 236 -11.04 -2.71 -34.15
C TYR A 236 -10.48 -1.28 -34.21
N LEU A 237 -9.16 -1.07 -34.27
CA LEU A 237 -8.56 0.27 -34.29
C LEU A 237 -9.03 1.10 -35.48
N ALA A 238 -9.06 0.51 -36.70
CA ALA A 238 -9.48 1.22 -37.89
C ALA A 238 -10.97 1.60 -37.86
N GLU A 239 -11.83 0.70 -37.36
CA GLU A 239 -13.27 0.97 -37.17
C GLU A 239 -13.49 2.05 -36.11
N ALA A 240 -12.78 1.95 -34.99
CA ALA A 240 -12.83 2.93 -33.91
C ALA A 240 -12.43 4.34 -34.37
N GLU A 241 -11.37 4.45 -35.15
CA GLU A 241 -10.94 5.72 -35.74
C GLU A 241 -11.98 6.27 -36.71
N ALA A 242 -12.55 5.42 -37.59
CA ALA A 242 -13.59 5.82 -38.53
C ALA A 242 -14.88 6.29 -37.85
N GLU A 243 -15.24 5.70 -36.70
CA GLU A 243 -16.37 6.16 -35.87
C GLU A 243 -16.09 7.49 -35.21
N LEU A 244 -14.91 7.68 -34.62
CA LEU A 244 -14.52 8.92 -33.96
C LEU A 244 -14.42 10.10 -34.92
N VAL A 245 -13.93 9.87 -36.14
CA VAL A 245 -13.83 10.92 -37.18
C VAL A 245 -15.21 11.45 -37.59
N LYS A 246 -16.28 10.66 -37.46
CA LYS A 246 -17.68 11.14 -37.69
C LYS A 246 -18.19 12.09 -36.62
N THR A 247 -17.47 12.22 -35.50
CA THR A 247 -17.76 13.14 -34.41
C THR A 247 -16.81 14.34 -34.46
N ASN A 248 -16.97 15.31 -33.54
CA ASN A 248 -16.06 16.45 -33.40
C ASN A 248 -14.71 16.01 -32.79
N PHE A 249 -14.04 15.02 -33.40
CA PHE A 249 -12.88 14.34 -32.83
C PHE A 249 -11.72 15.29 -32.52
N THR A 250 -11.47 16.28 -33.40
CA THR A 250 -10.42 17.29 -33.19
C THR A 250 -10.69 18.18 -31.98
N GLU A 251 -11.95 18.57 -31.78
CA GLU A 251 -12.38 19.37 -30.62
C GLU A 251 -12.27 18.55 -29.32
N ILE A 252 -12.59 17.26 -29.36
CA ILE A 252 -12.45 16.35 -28.22
C ILE A 252 -10.96 16.22 -27.83
N ILE A 253 -10.06 16.09 -28.79
CA ILE A 253 -8.59 16.03 -28.54
C ILE A 253 -8.12 17.33 -27.90
N GLU A 254 -8.54 18.48 -28.45
CA GLU A 254 -8.17 19.79 -27.93
C GLU A 254 -8.68 20.01 -26.51
N ALA A 255 -9.94 19.69 -26.24
CA ALA A 255 -10.54 19.79 -24.91
C ALA A 255 -9.83 18.90 -23.88
N ASN A 256 -9.46 17.67 -24.26
CA ASN A 256 -8.67 16.79 -23.39
C ASN A 256 -7.26 17.33 -23.15
N TYR A 257 -6.62 17.89 -24.17
CA TYR A 257 -5.31 18.53 -24.04
C TYR A 257 -5.34 19.72 -23.09
N GLN A 258 -6.34 20.60 -23.22
CA GLN A 258 -6.53 21.75 -22.33
C GLN A 258 -6.78 21.33 -20.87
N ARG A 259 -7.53 20.24 -20.68
CA ARG A 259 -7.81 19.70 -19.34
C ARG A 259 -6.61 19.03 -18.67
N LEU A 260 -5.82 18.27 -19.41
CA LEU A 260 -4.71 17.46 -18.87
C LEU A 260 -3.39 18.24 -18.82
N GLY A 261 -3.16 19.15 -19.77
CA GLY A 261 -1.93 19.91 -19.93
C GLY A 261 -0.74 19.08 -20.42
N THR A 262 0.33 19.76 -20.84
CA THR A 262 1.58 19.12 -21.29
C THR A 262 2.25 18.29 -20.21
N ASN A 263 2.13 18.68 -18.94
CA ASN A 263 2.79 18.02 -17.81
C ASN A 263 2.25 16.60 -17.51
N TYR A 264 1.05 16.28 -17.98
CA TYR A 264 0.48 14.93 -17.83
C TYR A 264 1.21 13.89 -18.68
N PHE A 265 1.76 14.31 -19.82
CA PHE A 265 2.46 13.44 -20.74
C PHE A 265 3.99 13.62 -20.60
N LYS A 266 4.58 13.05 -19.55
CA LYS A 266 6.00 13.20 -19.21
C LYS A 266 6.97 12.91 -20.36
N ASP A 267 6.53 12.08 -21.32
CA ASP A 267 7.33 11.67 -22.49
C ASP A 267 7.02 12.47 -23.77
N ALA A 268 6.07 13.42 -23.73
CA ALA A 268 5.76 14.28 -24.86
C ALA A 268 6.55 15.58 -24.74
N LYS A 269 7.38 15.87 -25.75
CA LYS A 269 8.22 17.09 -25.78
C LYS A 269 7.50 18.29 -26.39
N THR A 270 6.46 18.05 -27.19
CA THR A 270 5.69 19.10 -27.86
C THR A 270 4.18 18.93 -27.62
N PRO A 271 3.38 20.01 -27.77
CA PRO A 271 1.93 19.94 -27.73
C PRO A 271 1.34 18.95 -28.76
N GLU A 272 1.95 18.87 -29.95
CA GLU A 272 1.53 17.97 -31.02
C GLU A 272 1.73 16.52 -30.65
N GLU A 273 2.85 16.18 -30.02
CA GLU A 273 3.11 14.83 -29.48
C GLU A 273 2.10 14.45 -28.37
N ALA A 274 1.77 15.38 -27.49
CA ALA A 274 0.76 15.17 -26.46
C ALA A 274 -0.64 14.93 -27.06
N LYS A 275 -1.04 15.72 -28.07
CA LYS A 275 -2.30 15.53 -28.80
C LYS A 275 -2.33 14.23 -29.58
N ALA A 276 -1.20 13.80 -30.17
CA ALA A 276 -1.09 12.49 -30.83
C ALA A 276 -1.31 11.34 -29.85
N LYS A 277 -0.74 11.39 -28.64
CA LYS A 277 -1.00 10.40 -27.57
C LYS A 277 -2.45 10.40 -27.10
N ILE A 278 -3.07 11.57 -26.98
CA ILE A 278 -4.50 11.69 -26.66
C ILE A 278 -5.34 11.01 -27.75
N ARG A 279 -5.04 11.27 -29.01
CA ARG A 279 -5.71 10.64 -30.14
C ARG A 279 -5.60 9.11 -30.09
N GLU A 280 -4.40 8.61 -29.91
CA GLU A 280 -4.13 7.15 -29.79
C GLU A 280 -4.92 6.53 -28.65
N ASN A 281 -4.92 7.16 -27.47
CA ASN A 281 -5.67 6.68 -26.32
C ASN A 281 -7.18 6.68 -26.55
N LEU A 282 -7.75 7.69 -27.20
CA LEU A 282 -9.16 7.75 -27.52
C LEU A 282 -9.56 6.66 -28.53
N ILE A 283 -8.75 6.45 -29.58
CA ILE A 283 -8.97 5.37 -30.55
C ILE A 283 -8.90 4.01 -29.85
N ARG A 284 -7.91 3.81 -28.97
CA ARG A 284 -7.77 2.58 -28.19
C ARG A 284 -8.98 2.34 -27.28
N GLN A 285 -9.48 3.38 -26.60
CA GLN A 285 -10.69 3.28 -25.76
C GLN A 285 -11.94 2.91 -26.58
N GLN A 286 -12.13 3.50 -27.75
CA GLN A 286 -13.23 3.16 -28.65
C GLN A 286 -13.09 1.74 -29.19
N ALA A 287 -11.88 1.31 -29.55
CA ALA A 287 -11.60 -0.05 -29.98
C ALA A 287 -11.91 -1.08 -28.88
N PHE A 288 -11.60 -0.74 -27.62
CA PHE A 288 -12.02 -1.56 -26.47
C PHE A 288 -13.54 -1.64 -26.33
N ALA A 289 -14.25 -0.55 -26.55
CA ALA A 289 -15.70 -0.53 -26.50
C ALA A 289 -16.33 -1.42 -27.60
N LEU A 290 -15.79 -1.37 -28.82
CA LEU A 290 -16.19 -2.23 -29.94
C LEU A 290 -15.88 -3.71 -29.67
N ALA A 291 -14.66 -4.03 -29.24
CA ALA A 291 -14.28 -5.38 -28.84
C ALA A 291 -15.18 -5.91 -27.72
N GLY A 292 -15.47 -5.07 -26.71
CA GLY A 292 -16.38 -5.42 -25.62
C GLY A 292 -17.84 -5.63 -26.05
N LYS A 293 -18.30 -4.92 -27.08
CA LYS A 293 -19.62 -5.14 -27.68
C LYS A 293 -19.69 -6.51 -28.35
N GLN A 294 -18.70 -6.83 -29.19
CA GLN A 294 -18.62 -8.12 -29.86
C GLN A 294 -18.49 -9.29 -28.89
N ALA A 295 -17.64 -9.13 -27.86
CA ALA A 295 -17.50 -10.12 -26.81
C ALA A 295 -18.81 -10.33 -26.02
N ARG A 296 -19.60 -9.27 -25.77
CA ARG A 296 -20.94 -9.40 -25.13
C ARG A 296 -21.94 -10.13 -26.00
N GLU A 297 -21.97 -9.81 -27.27
CA GLU A 297 -22.87 -10.52 -28.23
C GLU A 297 -22.52 -12.00 -28.27
N PHE A 298 -21.23 -12.35 -28.27
CA PHE A 298 -20.79 -13.73 -28.23
C PHE A 298 -21.16 -14.40 -26.90
N ALA A 299 -20.86 -13.77 -25.75
CA ALA A 299 -21.18 -14.31 -24.45
C ALA A 299 -22.68 -14.51 -24.22
N ASN A 300 -23.52 -13.59 -24.73
CA ASN A 300 -24.96 -13.70 -24.64
C ASN A 300 -25.48 -14.89 -25.47
N LYS A 301 -24.95 -15.11 -26.68
CA LYS A 301 -25.30 -16.29 -27.50
C LYS A 301 -24.87 -17.57 -26.80
N LEU A 302 -23.64 -17.59 -26.27
CA LEU A 302 -23.10 -18.74 -25.56
C LEU A 302 -23.94 -19.11 -24.32
N ALA A 303 -24.42 -18.10 -23.59
CA ALA A 303 -25.29 -18.30 -22.42
C ALA A 303 -26.72 -18.74 -22.77
N ALA A 304 -27.18 -18.48 -23.99
CA ALA A 304 -28.51 -18.89 -24.48
C ALA A 304 -28.53 -20.29 -25.10
N GLU A 305 -27.35 -20.92 -25.27
CA GLU A 305 -27.23 -22.23 -25.89
C GLU A 305 -27.48 -23.34 -24.88
N GLU A 306 -28.57 -24.08 -25.05
CA GLU A 306 -28.92 -25.22 -24.16
C GLU A 306 -28.67 -26.57 -24.86
N PRO A 307 -28.20 -27.59 -24.13
CA PRO A 307 -27.74 -27.54 -22.73
C PRO A 307 -26.42 -26.79 -22.57
N VAL A 308 -26.25 -26.10 -21.45
CA VAL A 308 -25.00 -25.36 -21.13
C VAL A 308 -23.86 -26.35 -20.93
N LYS A 309 -22.92 -26.39 -21.86
CA LYS A 309 -21.72 -27.27 -21.83
C LYS A 309 -20.48 -26.49 -22.23
N VAL A 310 -19.35 -26.86 -21.70
CA VAL A 310 -18.05 -26.21 -22.00
C VAL A 310 -17.73 -26.21 -23.49
N GLU A 311 -18.14 -27.28 -24.20
CA GLU A 311 -17.95 -27.50 -25.64
C GLU A 311 -18.67 -26.45 -26.50
N ASN A 312 -19.72 -25.79 -25.97
CA ASN A 312 -20.48 -24.75 -26.68
C ASN A 312 -19.58 -23.58 -27.07
N LEU A 313 -18.53 -23.25 -26.22
CA LEU A 313 -17.54 -22.24 -26.57
C LEU A 313 -16.85 -22.57 -27.91
N GLN A 314 -16.38 -23.82 -28.06
CA GLN A 314 -15.67 -24.24 -29.27
C GLN A 314 -16.57 -24.26 -30.49
N ASN A 315 -17.82 -24.73 -30.33
CA ASN A 315 -18.79 -24.79 -31.41
C ASN A 315 -19.15 -23.38 -31.91
N LEU A 316 -19.51 -22.49 -31.01
CA LEU A 316 -19.84 -21.09 -31.33
C LEU A 316 -18.64 -20.32 -31.89
N ALA A 317 -17.44 -20.54 -31.35
CA ALA A 317 -16.22 -19.93 -31.87
C ALA A 317 -15.94 -20.37 -33.31
N LYS A 318 -16.11 -21.66 -33.62
CA LYS A 318 -15.95 -22.20 -34.96
C LYS A 318 -16.97 -21.60 -35.93
N GLU A 319 -18.24 -21.47 -35.52
CA GLU A 319 -19.29 -20.79 -36.32
C GLU A 319 -18.88 -19.35 -36.64
N LYS A 320 -18.33 -18.65 -35.65
CA LYS A 320 -17.90 -17.25 -35.78
C LYS A 320 -16.50 -17.09 -36.35
N ARG A 321 -15.81 -18.16 -36.73
CA ARG A 321 -14.42 -18.18 -37.22
C ARG A 321 -13.43 -17.54 -36.25
N LEU A 322 -13.65 -17.73 -34.93
CA LEU A 322 -12.80 -17.27 -33.85
C LEU A 322 -11.91 -18.41 -33.38
N THR A 323 -10.70 -18.07 -32.92
CA THR A 323 -9.78 -19.04 -32.35
C THR A 323 -10.03 -19.18 -30.86
N VAL A 324 -10.13 -20.44 -30.41
CA VAL A 324 -10.16 -20.77 -28.98
C VAL A 324 -8.73 -21.03 -28.52
N GLY A 325 -8.28 -20.28 -27.54
CA GLY A 325 -7.03 -20.51 -26.83
C GLY A 325 -7.27 -21.32 -25.56
N LEU A 326 -6.20 -21.97 -25.07
CA LEU A 326 -6.17 -22.66 -23.79
C LEU A 326 -4.99 -22.10 -23.00
N THR A 327 -5.23 -21.66 -21.75
CA THR A 327 -4.14 -21.17 -20.91
C THR A 327 -3.31 -22.32 -20.35
N GLU A 328 -2.04 -22.05 -20.03
CA GLU A 328 -1.34 -22.89 -19.07
C GLU A 328 -2.02 -22.78 -17.69
N PRO A 329 -1.84 -23.78 -16.80
CA PRO A 329 -2.36 -23.68 -15.44
C PRO A 329 -1.70 -22.51 -14.69
N PHE A 330 -2.51 -21.57 -14.17
CA PHE A 330 -2.07 -20.37 -13.47
C PHE A 330 -2.74 -20.23 -12.11
N ASP A 331 -2.09 -19.53 -11.19
CA ASP A 331 -2.63 -19.19 -9.88
C ASP A 331 -3.31 -17.81 -9.86
N ARG A 332 -3.76 -17.39 -8.68
CA ARG A 332 -4.48 -16.12 -8.50
C ARG A 332 -3.56 -14.88 -8.52
N GLU A 333 -2.27 -15.05 -8.23
CA GLU A 333 -1.31 -13.96 -8.09
C GLU A 333 -0.60 -13.67 -9.41
N ASP A 334 -0.01 -14.70 -10.02
CA ASP A 334 0.80 -14.54 -11.23
C ASP A 334 -0.05 -14.47 -12.51
N GLY A 335 -1.19 -15.19 -12.54
CA GLY A 335 -2.00 -15.30 -13.75
C GLY A 335 -1.33 -16.08 -14.88
N PRO A 336 -1.97 -16.16 -16.08
CA PRO A 336 -1.41 -16.83 -17.25
C PRO A 336 -0.28 -16.00 -17.87
N LYS A 337 0.93 -16.56 -17.95
CA LYS A 337 2.14 -15.87 -18.42
C LYS A 337 2.11 -15.51 -19.91
N GLU A 338 1.31 -16.24 -20.67
CA GLU A 338 1.15 -16.05 -22.11
C GLU A 338 0.16 -14.94 -22.50
N LEU A 339 -0.59 -14.39 -21.51
CA LEU A 339 -1.60 -13.36 -21.74
C LEU A 339 -1.28 -12.10 -20.95
N SER A 340 -1.48 -10.95 -21.57
CA SER A 340 -1.38 -9.66 -20.89
C SER A 340 -2.71 -9.31 -20.25
N VAL A 341 -2.94 -9.81 -19.02
CA VAL A 341 -4.21 -9.69 -18.30
C VAL A 341 -4.00 -9.20 -16.88
N GLY A 342 -5.04 -8.60 -16.31
CA GLY A 342 -5.01 -8.08 -14.95
C GLY A 342 -5.83 -8.92 -13.96
N PRO A 343 -5.95 -8.46 -12.68
CA PRO A 343 -6.65 -9.18 -11.62
C PRO A 343 -8.09 -9.58 -11.93
N ALA A 344 -8.79 -8.80 -12.77
CA ALA A 344 -10.16 -9.10 -13.19
C ALA A 344 -10.27 -10.44 -13.94
N PHE A 345 -9.25 -10.77 -14.74
CA PHE A 345 -9.19 -12.04 -15.47
C PHE A 345 -9.05 -13.22 -14.50
N MET A 346 -8.12 -13.15 -13.55
CA MET A 346 -7.92 -14.18 -12.53
C MET A 346 -9.18 -14.36 -11.69
N GLN A 347 -9.78 -13.27 -11.21
CA GLN A 347 -11.02 -13.33 -10.45
C GLN A 347 -12.15 -14.01 -11.22
N ALA A 348 -12.29 -13.71 -12.52
CA ALA A 348 -13.31 -14.32 -13.37
C ALA A 348 -13.01 -15.80 -13.60
N ALA A 349 -11.77 -16.16 -13.94
CA ALA A 349 -11.34 -17.54 -14.18
C ALA A 349 -11.56 -18.42 -12.94
N PHE A 350 -11.24 -17.89 -11.75
CA PHE A 350 -11.40 -18.62 -10.48
C PHE A 350 -12.84 -18.65 -9.94
N LYS A 351 -13.80 -18.02 -10.60
CA LYS A 351 -15.25 -18.19 -10.31
C LYS A 351 -15.90 -19.26 -11.15
N LEU A 352 -15.29 -19.65 -12.29
CA LEU A 352 -15.84 -20.66 -13.17
C LEU A 352 -15.91 -22.02 -12.49
N THR A 353 -16.98 -22.74 -12.78
CA THR A 353 -17.22 -24.13 -12.33
C THR A 353 -17.78 -24.93 -13.51
N SER A 354 -17.98 -26.23 -13.34
CA SER A 354 -18.67 -27.07 -14.32
C SER A 354 -20.13 -26.64 -14.56
N ASP A 355 -20.78 -26.09 -13.52
CA ASP A 355 -22.19 -25.69 -13.57
C ASP A 355 -22.39 -24.28 -14.11
N GLU A 356 -21.40 -23.40 -13.86
CA GLU A 356 -21.31 -22.05 -14.42
C GLU A 356 -20.02 -21.93 -15.26
N PRO A 357 -20.00 -22.53 -16.47
CA PRO A 357 -18.76 -22.72 -17.21
C PRO A 357 -18.26 -21.48 -17.95
N PHE A 358 -19.04 -20.41 -18.06
CA PHE A 358 -18.70 -19.25 -18.88
C PHE A 358 -18.65 -17.95 -18.09
N THR A 359 -17.75 -17.04 -18.50
CA THR A 359 -17.73 -15.68 -17.95
C THR A 359 -18.55 -14.72 -18.81
N ARG A 360 -18.92 -13.58 -18.22
CA ARG A 360 -19.17 -12.36 -18.96
C ARG A 360 -17.85 -11.87 -19.59
N PRO A 361 -17.88 -10.94 -20.57
CA PRO A 361 -16.66 -10.38 -21.12
C PRO A 361 -15.75 -9.79 -20.03
N VAL A 362 -14.50 -10.18 -20.07
CA VAL A 362 -13.46 -9.78 -19.10
C VAL A 362 -12.42 -8.94 -19.82
N PRO A 363 -12.17 -7.69 -19.40
CA PRO A 363 -11.15 -6.85 -20.01
C PRO A 363 -9.74 -7.35 -19.65
N GLY A 364 -8.86 -7.40 -20.65
CA GLY A 364 -7.43 -7.52 -20.49
C GLY A 364 -6.74 -6.22 -20.95
N ASN A 365 -5.42 -6.24 -21.12
CA ASN A 365 -4.68 -5.05 -21.54
C ASN A 365 -4.85 -4.73 -23.03
N ASP A 366 -4.92 -5.77 -23.88
CA ASP A 366 -4.96 -5.65 -25.35
C ASP A 366 -6.14 -6.36 -26.01
N ALA A 367 -7.02 -6.97 -25.23
CA ALA A 367 -8.18 -7.71 -25.71
C ALA A 367 -9.29 -7.76 -24.65
N VAL A 368 -10.50 -8.07 -25.09
CA VAL A 368 -11.60 -8.49 -24.23
C VAL A 368 -11.79 -9.98 -24.37
N TYR A 369 -11.86 -10.70 -23.27
CA TYR A 369 -11.89 -12.15 -23.22
C TYR A 369 -13.27 -12.67 -22.81
N VAL A 370 -13.66 -13.81 -23.37
CA VAL A 370 -14.74 -14.67 -22.86
C VAL A 370 -14.11 -15.99 -22.48
N LEU A 371 -14.21 -16.37 -21.21
CA LEU A 371 -13.56 -17.54 -20.64
C LEU A 371 -14.55 -18.69 -20.51
N ALA A 372 -14.03 -19.91 -20.66
CA ALA A 372 -14.77 -21.12 -20.33
C ALA A 372 -13.94 -22.00 -19.39
N PHE A 373 -14.63 -22.62 -18.45
CA PHE A 373 -14.03 -23.58 -17.53
C PHE A 373 -13.35 -24.71 -18.30
N ASN A 374 -12.13 -25.03 -17.94
CA ASN A 374 -11.48 -26.24 -18.41
C ASN A 374 -11.23 -27.19 -17.22
N ARG A 375 -10.37 -26.82 -16.30
CA ARG A 375 -10.15 -27.59 -15.07
C ARG A 375 -9.62 -26.74 -13.94
N ARG A 376 -9.84 -27.20 -12.72
CA ARG A 376 -9.28 -26.68 -11.49
C ARG A 376 -8.28 -27.68 -10.93
N LEU A 377 -7.08 -27.20 -10.62
CA LEU A 377 -6.04 -28.00 -9.97
C LEU A 377 -5.98 -27.55 -8.52
N PRO A 378 -6.29 -28.44 -7.57
CA PRO A 378 -6.23 -28.08 -6.14
C PRO A 378 -4.81 -27.76 -5.72
N SER A 379 -4.66 -27.06 -4.60
CA SER A 379 -3.35 -26.86 -3.99
C SER A 379 -2.73 -28.22 -3.64
N GLU A 380 -1.51 -28.42 -4.07
CA GLU A 380 -0.80 -29.69 -3.88
C GLU A 380 0.68 -29.46 -3.50
N ILE A 381 1.27 -30.46 -2.89
CA ILE A 381 2.72 -30.50 -2.68
C ILE A 381 3.28 -31.49 -3.71
N PRO A 382 4.09 -31.01 -4.69
CA PRO A 382 4.67 -31.89 -5.71
C PRO A 382 5.51 -32.99 -5.05
N SER A 383 5.51 -34.20 -5.59
CA SER A 383 6.38 -35.27 -5.08
C SER A 383 7.86 -34.89 -5.18
N LEU A 384 8.67 -35.38 -4.23
CA LEU A 384 10.12 -35.13 -4.27
C LEU A 384 10.73 -35.54 -5.62
N GLU A 385 10.24 -36.59 -6.25
CA GLU A 385 10.73 -37.05 -7.54
C GLU A 385 10.57 -36.00 -8.64
N SER A 386 9.41 -35.36 -8.66
CA SER A 386 9.10 -34.36 -9.70
C SER A 386 9.92 -33.06 -9.57
N ILE A 387 10.34 -32.71 -8.36
CA ILE A 387 11.08 -31.46 -8.07
C ILE A 387 12.47 -31.72 -7.47
N ARG A 388 12.99 -32.94 -7.59
CA ARG A 388 14.27 -33.35 -6.97
C ARG A 388 15.42 -32.41 -7.30
N ALA A 389 15.55 -31.97 -8.56
CA ALA A 389 16.61 -31.07 -8.97
C ALA A 389 16.54 -29.74 -8.22
N GLN A 390 15.36 -29.17 -8.12
CA GLN A 390 15.11 -27.92 -7.40
C GLN A 390 15.43 -28.08 -5.91
N VAL A 391 14.87 -29.11 -5.27
CA VAL A 391 15.11 -29.39 -3.83
C VAL A 391 16.60 -29.63 -3.54
N THR A 392 17.32 -30.30 -4.45
CA THR A 392 18.76 -30.51 -4.31
C THR A 392 19.53 -29.20 -4.37
N THR A 393 19.17 -28.32 -5.29
CA THR A 393 19.78 -26.98 -5.40
C THR A 393 19.52 -26.14 -4.16
N ASP A 394 18.28 -26.10 -3.69
CA ASP A 394 17.89 -25.37 -2.49
C ASP A 394 18.60 -25.91 -1.23
N CYS A 395 18.65 -27.22 -1.09
CA CYS A 395 19.34 -27.89 0.03
C CYS A 395 20.85 -27.57 0.03
N ARG A 396 21.50 -27.61 -1.15
CA ARG A 396 22.92 -27.22 -1.28
C ARG A 396 23.14 -25.78 -0.91
N TYR A 397 22.26 -24.89 -1.36
CA TYR A 397 22.36 -23.47 -1.07
C TYR A 397 22.21 -23.19 0.42
N GLU A 398 21.23 -23.81 1.10
CA GLU A 398 21.04 -23.63 2.54
C GLU A 398 22.21 -24.16 3.38
N GLN A 399 22.81 -25.29 2.97
CA GLN A 399 24.04 -25.75 3.59
C GLN A 399 25.23 -24.83 3.32
N ALA A 400 25.31 -24.22 2.14
CA ALA A 400 26.34 -23.24 1.83
C ALA A 400 26.18 -21.96 2.67
N VAL A 401 24.94 -21.50 2.93
CA VAL A 401 24.65 -20.41 3.86
C VAL A 401 25.13 -20.75 5.27
N ALA A 402 24.87 -21.97 5.75
CA ALA A 402 25.32 -22.42 7.07
C ALA A 402 26.85 -22.46 7.18
N LEU A 403 27.53 -22.91 6.12
CA LEU A 403 29.01 -22.88 6.06
C LEU A 403 29.55 -21.47 6.02
N ALA A 404 28.94 -20.56 5.28
CA ALA A 404 29.31 -19.14 5.25
C ALA A 404 29.17 -18.51 6.63
N HIS A 405 28.08 -18.78 7.36
CA HIS A 405 27.90 -18.35 8.74
C HIS A 405 29.00 -18.90 9.66
N GLN A 406 29.29 -20.18 9.58
CA GLN A 406 30.32 -20.83 10.38
C GLN A 406 31.71 -20.22 10.09
N ALA A 407 32.03 -20.00 8.82
CA ALA A 407 33.27 -19.34 8.41
C ALA A 407 33.37 -17.94 8.95
N GLY A 408 32.28 -17.15 8.88
CA GLY A 408 32.23 -15.78 9.44
C GLY A 408 32.42 -15.76 10.95
N VAL A 409 31.68 -16.61 11.67
CA VAL A 409 31.83 -16.72 13.14
C VAL A 409 33.26 -17.11 13.53
N SER A 410 33.85 -18.08 12.84
CA SER A 410 35.22 -18.51 13.11
C SER A 410 36.24 -17.39 12.80
N PHE A 411 35.99 -16.57 11.80
CA PHE A 411 36.87 -15.48 11.39
C PHE A 411 36.89 -14.32 12.38
N ILE A 412 35.83 -14.11 13.17
CA ILE A 412 35.79 -13.07 14.22
C ILE A 412 36.95 -13.20 15.19
N ALA A 413 37.28 -14.41 15.61
CA ALA A 413 38.42 -14.63 16.51
C ALA A 413 39.75 -14.23 15.85
N THR A 414 39.93 -14.53 14.58
CA THR A 414 41.12 -14.12 13.79
C THR A 414 41.21 -12.61 13.68
N LEU A 415 40.09 -11.92 13.40
CA LEU A 415 40.02 -10.47 13.34
C LEU A 415 40.35 -9.84 14.69
N THR A 416 39.69 -10.30 15.76
CA THR A 416 39.89 -9.74 17.12
C THR A 416 41.34 -9.87 17.57
N ASN A 417 41.92 -11.05 17.39
CA ASN A 417 43.33 -11.31 17.77
C ASN A 417 44.31 -10.52 16.89
N GLY A 418 44.07 -10.45 15.59
CA GLY A 418 44.92 -9.75 14.65
C GLY A 418 44.90 -8.23 14.86
N LEU A 419 43.73 -7.64 15.10
CA LEU A 419 43.59 -6.21 15.44
C LEU A 419 44.28 -5.87 16.76
N ALA A 420 44.18 -6.74 17.78
CA ALA A 420 44.89 -6.58 19.05
C ALA A 420 46.45 -6.63 18.89
N GLN A 421 46.91 -7.31 17.83
CA GLN A 421 48.34 -7.36 17.47
C GLN A 421 48.77 -6.19 16.57
N GLY A 422 47.89 -5.23 16.28
CA GLY A 422 48.19 -4.05 15.47
C GLY A 422 48.07 -4.29 13.94
N LYS A 423 47.57 -5.45 13.48
CA LYS A 423 47.27 -5.68 12.06
C LYS A 423 46.02 -4.94 11.65
N THR A 424 45.95 -4.51 10.42
CA THR A 424 44.76 -3.85 9.89
C THR A 424 43.68 -4.87 9.51
N PHE A 425 42.42 -4.45 9.55
CA PHE A 425 41.28 -5.26 9.10
C PHE A 425 41.47 -5.73 7.67
N SER A 426 41.92 -4.82 6.77
CA SER A 426 42.18 -5.13 5.37
C SER A 426 43.27 -6.20 5.17
N GLU A 427 44.36 -6.12 5.91
CA GLU A 427 45.43 -7.14 5.85
C GLU A 427 44.91 -8.53 6.28
N LEU A 428 44.15 -8.58 7.36
CA LEU A 428 43.58 -9.83 7.86
C LEU A 428 42.58 -10.45 6.87
N CYS A 429 41.72 -9.61 6.26
CA CYS A 429 40.79 -10.07 5.24
C CYS A 429 41.54 -10.56 4.00
N THR A 430 42.55 -9.83 3.52
CA THR A 430 43.35 -10.19 2.34
C THR A 430 44.11 -11.51 2.57
N ALA A 431 44.68 -11.71 3.75
CA ALA A 431 45.34 -12.97 4.13
C ALA A 431 44.37 -14.16 4.09
N ALA A 432 43.08 -13.94 4.39
CA ALA A 432 42.02 -14.93 4.29
C ALA A 432 41.38 -15.00 2.88
N LYS A 433 41.92 -14.29 1.88
CA LYS A 433 41.38 -14.16 0.50
C LYS A 433 39.98 -13.56 0.44
N LEU A 434 39.60 -12.76 1.45
CA LEU A 434 38.36 -12.02 1.51
C LEU A 434 38.58 -10.58 1.02
N LYS A 435 37.52 -9.97 0.48
CA LYS A 435 37.55 -8.59 -0.04
C LYS A 435 36.86 -7.64 0.95
N PRO A 436 37.61 -6.86 1.73
CA PRO A 436 37.01 -5.84 2.58
C PRO A 436 36.51 -4.67 1.73
N ILE A 437 35.33 -4.14 2.09
CA ILE A 437 34.72 -2.97 1.44
C ILE A 437 34.79 -1.81 2.44
N LEU A 438 35.42 -0.70 2.05
CA LEU A 438 35.38 0.55 2.79
C LEU A 438 34.08 1.26 2.47
N LEU A 439 33.32 1.58 3.50
CA LEU A 439 32.05 2.27 3.34
C LEU A 439 32.22 3.80 3.39
N PRO A 440 31.32 4.55 2.75
CA PRO A 440 31.18 5.97 3.04
C PRO A 440 30.97 6.21 4.53
N PRO A 441 31.29 7.41 5.06
CA PRO A 441 31.00 7.75 6.44
C PRO A 441 29.52 7.54 6.81
N VAL A 442 29.27 6.89 7.93
CA VAL A 442 27.92 6.51 8.38
C VAL A 442 27.54 7.30 9.62
N SER A 443 26.40 7.97 9.57
CA SER A 443 25.77 8.64 10.70
C SER A 443 24.33 8.17 10.90
N LEU A 444 23.69 8.54 12.00
CA LEU A 444 22.26 8.28 12.17
C LEU A 444 21.41 9.04 11.14
N SER A 445 21.92 10.15 10.59
CA SER A 445 21.27 10.92 9.53
C SER A 445 21.47 10.35 8.12
N THR A 446 22.34 9.35 7.91
CA THR A 446 22.53 8.69 6.60
C THR A 446 21.21 8.13 6.08
N ARG A 447 20.82 8.45 4.83
CA ARG A 447 19.52 8.07 4.26
C ARG A 447 19.59 6.88 3.31
N SER A 448 20.76 6.63 2.74
CA SER A 448 21.00 5.50 1.84
C SER A 448 22.44 5.05 1.92
N LEU A 449 22.66 3.75 1.77
CA LEU A 449 23.97 3.10 1.73
C LEU A 449 23.90 1.87 0.81
N PRO A 450 23.96 2.10 -0.51
CA PRO A 450 23.74 1.05 -1.51
C PRO A 450 24.63 -0.18 -1.35
N GLU A 451 25.82 0.00 -0.77
CA GLU A 451 26.82 -1.06 -0.53
C GLU A 451 26.34 -2.15 0.42
N VAL A 452 25.33 -1.87 1.23
CA VAL A 452 24.80 -2.82 2.23
C VAL A 452 23.30 -3.08 2.10
N GLU A 453 22.56 -2.21 1.39
CA GLU A 453 21.09 -2.29 1.28
C GLU A 453 20.60 -3.50 0.49
N GLN A 454 21.46 -4.18 -0.27
CA GLN A 454 21.15 -5.44 -0.92
C GLN A 454 21.05 -6.62 0.07
N ASP A 455 21.82 -6.55 1.17
CA ASP A 455 21.97 -7.62 2.15
C ASP A 455 21.23 -7.35 3.46
N LEU A 456 21.17 -6.07 3.89
CA LEU A 456 20.59 -5.63 5.16
C LEU A 456 19.76 -4.36 4.98
N THR A 457 18.75 -4.19 5.83
CA THR A 457 18.07 -2.88 5.89
C THR A 457 18.99 -1.83 6.54
N LEU A 458 18.90 -0.60 6.07
CA LEU A 458 19.71 0.51 6.61
C LEU A 458 19.57 0.69 8.13
N PRO A 459 18.38 0.57 8.76
CA PRO A 459 18.24 0.62 10.22
C PRO A 459 19.01 -0.48 10.95
N GLN A 460 18.94 -1.73 10.46
CA GLN A 460 19.68 -2.86 11.05
C GLN A 460 21.20 -2.63 10.96
N PHE A 461 21.67 -2.14 9.81
CA PHE A 461 23.06 -1.82 9.62
C PHE A 461 23.53 -0.70 10.55
N LYS A 462 22.79 0.42 10.64
CA LYS A 462 23.09 1.51 11.58
C LYS A 462 23.16 1.02 13.03
N GLN A 463 22.20 0.19 13.44
CA GLN A 463 22.22 -0.39 14.77
C GLN A 463 23.53 -1.17 15.03
N ALA A 464 23.98 -1.97 14.06
CA ALA A 464 25.23 -2.71 14.19
C ALA A 464 26.45 -1.77 14.27
N VAL A 465 26.52 -0.73 13.41
CA VAL A 465 27.62 0.25 13.40
C VAL A 465 27.73 0.98 14.72
N PHE A 466 26.62 1.52 15.25
CA PHE A 466 26.62 2.33 16.47
C PHE A 466 26.74 1.49 17.75
N ASN A 467 26.43 0.19 17.70
CA ASN A 467 26.67 -0.74 18.81
C ASN A 467 28.10 -1.32 18.84
N THR A 468 28.88 -1.12 17.77
CA THR A 468 30.26 -1.62 17.70
C THR A 468 31.23 -0.50 18.10
N PRO A 469 32.03 -0.66 19.18
CA PRO A 469 33.00 0.35 19.55
C PRO A 469 34.09 0.57 18.48
N PRO A 470 34.60 1.79 18.33
CA PRO A 470 35.73 2.08 17.44
C PRO A 470 36.92 1.15 17.69
N GLY A 471 37.54 0.67 16.63
CA GLY A 471 38.66 -0.28 16.68
C GLY A 471 38.22 -1.76 16.82
N GLN A 472 36.93 -2.03 16.95
CA GLN A 472 36.40 -3.39 17.14
C GLN A 472 35.59 -3.87 15.92
N VAL A 473 35.33 -5.19 15.91
CA VAL A 473 34.48 -5.85 14.93
C VAL A 473 33.16 -6.24 15.57
N SER A 474 32.08 -6.22 14.77
CA SER A 474 30.77 -6.71 15.19
C SER A 474 30.75 -8.24 15.32
N PRO A 475 29.77 -8.82 16.02
CA PRO A 475 29.34 -10.18 15.75
C PRO A 475 28.97 -10.36 14.27
N LEU A 476 28.92 -11.59 13.79
CA LEU A 476 28.41 -11.86 12.45
C LEU A 476 26.95 -11.38 12.36
N ILE A 477 26.68 -10.52 11.39
CA ILE A 477 25.34 -10.03 11.08
C ILE A 477 24.78 -10.96 10.01
N PRO A 478 23.75 -11.77 10.30
CA PRO A 478 23.21 -12.70 9.31
C PRO A 478 22.50 -11.92 8.19
N THR A 479 22.72 -12.38 6.96
CA THR A 479 22.04 -11.91 5.75
C THR A 479 21.29 -13.06 5.10
N ARG A 480 20.49 -12.78 4.06
CA ARG A 480 19.79 -13.81 3.30
C ARG A 480 20.76 -14.85 2.71
N ASP A 481 21.89 -14.40 2.19
CA ASP A 481 22.81 -15.18 1.39
C ASP A 481 24.11 -15.52 2.13
N GLY A 482 24.13 -15.32 3.46
CA GLY A 482 25.29 -15.57 4.31
C GLY A 482 25.37 -14.62 5.49
N GLY A 483 26.46 -13.89 5.65
CA GLY A 483 26.63 -12.92 6.73
C GLY A 483 27.68 -11.87 6.46
N LEU A 484 27.61 -10.79 7.22
CA LEU A 484 28.54 -9.69 7.18
C LEU A 484 29.25 -9.51 8.54
N ILE A 485 30.53 -9.16 8.52
CA ILE A 485 31.26 -8.67 9.68
C ILE A 485 31.61 -7.22 9.40
N LEU A 486 31.26 -6.37 10.35
CA LEU A 486 31.54 -4.94 10.34
C LEU A 486 32.76 -4.65 11.25
N HIS A 487 33.64 -3.80 10.79
CA HIS A 487 34.72 -3.17 11.57
C HIS A 487 34.52 -1.67 11.61
N VAL A 488 34.34 -1.10 12.79
CA VAL A 488 34.30 0.34 13.00
C VAL A 488 35.72 0.83 13.20
N ARG A 489 36.26 1.59 12.25
CA ARG A 489 37.66 2.08 12.31
C ARG A 489 37.85 3.17 13.36
N SER A 490 37.05 4.22 13.24
CA SER A 490 37.16 5.40 14.07
C SER A 490 35.90 6.26 14.01
N ARG A 491 35.73 7.13 14.97
CA ARG A 491 34.84 8.28 14.89
C ARG A 491 35.54 9.37 14.09
N LEU A 492 34.81 9.99 13.17
CA LEU A 492 35.32 11.10 12.40
C LEU A 492 35.05 12.41 13.14
N PRO A 493 35.98 13.39 13.03
CA PRO A 493 35.76 14.69 13.66
C PRO A 493 34.52 15.37 13.08
N LEU A 494 33.67 15.88 13.96
CA LEU A 494 32.49 16.63 13.57
C LEU A 494 32.91 18.01 13.01
N ASP A 495 32.26 18.45 11.95
CA ASP A 495 32.41 19.82 11.45
C ASP A 495 31.76 20.82 12.43
N GLU A 496 32.59 21.42 13.28
CA GLU A 496 32.12 22.37 14.28
C GLU A 496 31.56 23.66 13.67
N THR A 497 32.00 24.06 12.46
CA THR A 497 31.50 25.25 11.79
C THR A 497 30.07 24.99 11.28
N LYS A 498 29.88 23.84 10.68
CA LYS A 498 28.54 23.40 10.26
C LYS A 498 27.60 23.21 11.44
N MET A 499 28.08 22.58 12.51
CA MET A 499 27.30 22.43 13.74
C MET A 499 26.83 23.78 14.28
N LYS A 500 27.71 24.78 14.40
CA LYS A 500 27.34 26.11 14.90
C LYS A 500 26.27 26.78 14.05
N THR A 501 26.32 26.56 12.72
CA THR A 501 25.33 27.12 11.78
C THR A 501 23.99 26.42 11.91
N ASP A 502 23.98 25.10 12.03
CA ASP A 502 22.76 24.28 11.99
C ASP A 502 22.06 24.18 13.36
N LEU A 503 22.82 24.36 14.45
CA LEU A 503 22.34 24.11 15.82
C LEU A 503 21.07 24.90 16.20
N PRO A 504 20.87 26.17 15.80
CA PRO A 504 19.63 26.89 16.10
C PRO A 504 18.40 26.23 15.49
N ALA A 505 18.46 25.86 14.20
CA ALA A 505 17.38 25.18 13.48
C ALA A 505 17.14 23.77 14.05
N PHE A 506 18.20 23.03 14.34
CA PHE A 506 18.13 21.73 14.97
C PHE A 506 17.51 21.79 16.37
N THR A 507 17.86 22.80 17.18
CA THR A 507 17.24 23.01 18.49
C THR A 507 15.74 23.25 18.40
N ALA A 508 15.31 24.05 17.43
CA ALA A 508 13.88 24.28 17.18
C ALA A 508 13.16 22.98 16.78
N TYR A 509 13.77 22.21 15.89
CA TYR A 509 13.28 20.87 15.51
C TYR A 509 13.22 19.92 16.71
N LEU A 510 14.27 19.81 17.51
CA LEU A 510 14.32 18.95 18.67
C LEU A 510 13.25 19.29 19.72
N ARG A 511 13.00 20.59 19.94
CA ARG A 511 11.90 21.06 20.79
C ARG A 511 10.55 20.58 20.29
N GLN A 512 10.31 20.65 18.99
CA GLN A 512 9.06 20.19 18.37
C GLN A 512 8.91 18.66 18.52
N VAL A 513 9.96 17.90 18.25
CA VAL A 513 9.94 16.42 18.42
C VAL A 513 9.64 16.05 19.86
N ARG A 514 10.39 16.59 20.84
CA ARG A 514 10.18 16.30 22.26
C ARG A 514 8.79 16.74 22.76
N GLN A 515 8.27 17.84 22.22
CA GLN A 515 6.89 18.28 22.51
C GLN A 515 5.87 17.26 22.03
N ASN A 516 6.03 16.78 20.82
CA ASN A 516 5.14 15.76 20.25
C ASN A 516 5.25 14.43 21.02
N ASP A 517 6.46 14.01 21.39
CA ASP A 517 6.70 12.80 22.17
C ASP A 517 6.03 12.88 23.54
N ALA A 518 6.17 14.01 24.24
CA ALA A 518 5.52 14.24 25.53
C ALA A 518 4.00 14.21 25.43
N PHE A 519 3.44 14.79 24.35
CA PHE A 519 2.00 14.71 24.07
C PHE A 519 1.56 13.28 23.77
N ASN A 520 2.28 12.56 22.92
CA ASN A 520 1.94 11.18 22.54
C ASN A 520 2.01 10.22 23.74
N GLU A 521 3.01 10.39 24.60
CA GLU A 521 3.12 9.61 25.84
C GLU A 521 1.96 9.89 26.79
N TRP A 522 1.61 11.17 26.97
CA TRP A 522 0.45 11.56 27.76
C TRP A 522 -0.84 11.00 27.16
N PHE A 523 -1.01 11.12 25.85
CA PHE A 523 -2.20 10.63 25.15
C PHE A 523 -2.35 9.11 25.33
N ARG A 524 -1.29 8.34 25.09
CA ARG A 524 -1.30 6.88 25.27
C ARG A 524 -1.66 6.48 26.69
N LYS A 525 -1.15 7.21 27.70
CA LYS A 525 -1.41 6.93 29.11
C LYS A 525 -2.87 7.19 29.52
N HIS A 526 -3.55 8.16 28.89
CA HIS A 526 -4.88 8.60 29.29
C HIS A 526 -5.99 8.22 28.29
N SER A 527 -5.66 7.71 27.11
CA SER A 527 -6.65 7.26 26.13
C SER A 527 -7.25 5.89 26.48
N ASP A 528 -6.60 5.12 27.35
CA ASP A 528 -7.07 3.81 27.81
C ASP A 528 -7.94 3.92 29.09
N GLU A 529 -8.05 5.13 29.69
CA GLU A 529 -8.93 5.46 30.82
C GLU A 529 -10.36 5.83 30.31
#